data_6f3c562ecb5c836697ece12571984fd5
#
_entry.id   6f3c562ecb5c836697ece12571984fd5
#
_cell.length_a   1.000
_cell.length_b   1.000
_cell.length_c   1.000
_cell.angle_alpha   90.00
_cell.angle_beta   90.00
_cell.angle_gamma   90.00
#
_symmetry.space_group_name_H-M   'P 1'
#
loop_
_entity.id
_entity.type
_entity.pdbx_description
1 polymer ?
#
loop_
_entity_poly.entity_id
_entity_poly.type
_entity_poly.pdbx_seq_one_letter_code
_entity_poly.pdbx_strand_id
1 'polypeptide(L)'
;MKLASWNVNSIKARLPNVLRWLEEVQPDVVGLQELKCVDEAFPRAEIEALGYNVETHGQKTYNGVALLSKLPLEDVTRGLPGFEDEQSRYIEAVVSTDKGALRVTSIYLPNGNPTGDDGQHEKYVYKLNWMAALEKHAQTLLGYEEAFALSGDFNVIPAPEDCYSPTAWEGDALYRPETHAAFRRIINLGLTEAVASSAQTGDDTYTFWDYQAGAWPKNNGIRIDHHLLCLLYTSPSPRD
;
A
#
# COMPACT_ATOMS: atom_id res chain seq x y z
N MET A 1 -7.87 8.66 -14.01
CA MET A 1 -7.99 8.65 -12.55
C MET A 1 -6.60 8.64 -11.95
N LYS A 2 -6.37 9.42 -10.88
CA LYS A 2 -5.09 9.54 -10.17
C LYS A 2 -5.23 8.81 -8.82
N LEU A 3 -4.55 7.68 -8.66
CA LEU A 3 -4.46 6.90 -7.42
C LEU A 3 -3.15 7.23 -6.72
N ALA A 4 -3.21 7.44 -5.40
CA ALA A 4 -2.03 7.72 -4.58
C ALA A 4 -2.01 6.86 -3.31
N SER A 5 -0.82 6.66 -2.76
CA SER A 5 -0.59 6.02 -1.46
C SER A 5 0.36 6.87 -0.63
N TRP A 6 0.11 6.98 0.68
CA TRP A 6 0.98 7.73 1.57
C TRP A 6 0.92 7.20 3.02
N ASN A 7 2.03 6.66 3.49
CA ASN A 7 2.22 6.43 4.91
C ASN A 7 2.46 7.77 5.63
N VAL A 8 1.48 8.23 6.38
CA VAL A 8 1.50 9.57 7.02
C VAL A 8 2.17 9.59 8.39
N ASN A 9 2.52 8.43 8.93
CA ASN A 9 3.16 8.32 10.25
C ASN A 9 2.50 9.25 11.30
N SER A 10 1.21 9.03 11.57
CA SER A 10 0.26 9.85 12.36
C SER A 10 -0.45 10.93 11.55
N ILE A 11 -1.71 10.68 11.23
CA ILE A 11 -2.57 11.64 10.53
C ILE A 11 -2.70 12.98 11.28
N LYS A 12 -2.80 12.93 12.61
CA LYS A 12 -2.92 14.15 13.43
C LYS A 12 -1.66 15.02 13.36
N ALA A 13 -0.48 14.39 13.37
CA ALA A 13 0.79 15.12 13.29
C ALA A 13 1.04 15.70 11.88
N ARG A 14 0.47 15.10 10.86
CA ARG A 14 0.68 15.47 9.45
C ARG A 14 -0.52 16.14 8.80
N LEU A 15 -1.62 16.38 9.55
CA LEU A 15 -2.86 16.92 8.98
C LEU A 15 -2.65 18.17 8.12
N PRO A 16 -1.91 19.21 8.54
CA PRO A 16 -1.70 20.38 7.69
C PRO A 16 -1.00 20.06 6.36
N ASN A 17 -0.07 19.09 6.39
CA ASN A 17 0.62 18.65 5.18
C ASN A 17 -0.31 17.85 4.26
N VAL A 18 -1.13 16.98 4.84
CA VAL A 18 -2.12 16.17 4.08
C VAL A 18 -3.14 17.07 3.41
N LEU A 19 -3.72 18.03 4.14
CA LEU A 19 -4.72 18.96 3.57
C LEU A 19 -4.12 19.77 2.42
N ARG A 20 -2.95 20.39 2.62
CA ARG A 20 -2.26 21.13 1.57
C ARG A 20 -1.97 20.26 0.34
N TRP A 21 -1.48 19.04 0.54
CA TRP A 21 -1.19 18.12 -0.55
C TRP A 21 -2.45 17.70 -1.31
N LEU A 22 -3.56 17.44 -0.62
CA LEU A 22 -4.85 17.15 -1.24
C LEU A 22 -5.35 18.31 -2.10
N GLU A 23 -5.17 19.56 -1.65
CA GLU A 23 -5.53 20.76 -2.41
C GLU A 23 -4.64 20.97 -3.65
N GLU A 24 -3.34 20.75 -3.52
CA GLU A 24 -2.35 20.95 -4.61
C GLU A 24 -2.40 19.85 -5.65
N VAL A 25 -2.39 18.59 -5.23
CA VAL A 25 -2.25 17.43 -6.12
C VAL A 25 -3.60 16.92 -6.63
N GLN A 26 -4.64 17.08 -5.83
CA GLN A 26 -6.01 16.67 -6.14
C GLN A 26 -6.12 15.22 -6.66
N PRO A 27 -5.60 14.21 -5.96
CA PRO A 27 -5.77 12.82 -6.37
C PRO A 27 -7.26 12.44 -6.34
N ASP A 28 -7.64 11.46 -7.18
CA ASP A 28 -9.02 10.98 -7.20
C ASP A 28 -9.27 9.99 -6.06
N VAL A 29 -8.28 9.14 -5.77
CA VAL A 29 -8.30 8.17 -4.66
C VAL A 29 -6.95 8.17 -3.95
N VAL A 30 -6.97 8.09 -2.61
CA VAL A 30 -5.76 8.02 -1.77
C VAL A 30 -5.91 6.91 -0.74
N GLY A 31 -4.92 6.04 -0.64
CA GLY A 31 -4.71 5.16 0.51
C GLY A 31 -3.76 5.82 1.52
N LEU A 32 -4.17 5.93 2.79
CA LEU A 32 -3.31 6.39 3.87
C LEU A 32 -2.95 5.23 4.80
N GLN A 33 -1.72 5.20 5.30
CA GLN A 33 -1.23 4.23 6.26
C GLN A 33 -0.67 4.92 7.51
N GLU A 34 -0.59 4.17 8.60
CA GLU A 34 -0.15 4.63 9.92
C GLU A 34 -0.93 5.84 10.45
N LEU A 35 -2.26 5.74 10.46
CA LEU A 35 -3.13 6.80 11.01
C LEU A 35 -2.84 7.07 12.49
N LYS A 36 -2.51 6.03 13.27
CA LYS A 36 -2.19 6.06 14.72
C LYS A 36 -3.30 6.70 15.56
N CYS A 37 -4.54 6.58 15.11
CA CYS A 37 -5.73 7.03 15.82
C CYS A 37 -6.90 6.07 15.56
N VAL A 38 -7.86 6.03 16.48
CA VAL A 38 -9.15 5.36 16.30
C VAL A 38 -10.02 6.15 15.32
N ASP A 39 -11.05 5.53 14.76
CA ASP A 39 -11.91 6.12 13.72
C ASP A 39 -12.58 7.43 14.18
N GLU A 40 -13.03 7.50 15.44
CA GLU A 40 -13.68 8.68 16.02
C GLU A 40 -12.72 9.87 16.18
N ALA A 41 -11.41 9.60 16.18
CA ALA A 41 -10.37 10.62 16.34
C ALA A 41 -9.70 11.00 15.03
N PHE A 42 -10.14 10.43 13.91
CA PHE A 42 -9.68 10.79 12.58
C PHE A 42 -10.24 12.16 12.18
N PRO A 43 -9.44 13.05 11.58
CA PRO A 43 -9.88 14.41 11.18
C PRO A 43 -10.75 14.38 9.92
N ARG A 44 -11.91 13.74 10.03
CA ARG A 44 -12.83 13.48 8.91
C ARG A 44 -13.37 14.77 8.32
N ALA A 45 -13.83 15.68 9.18
CA ALA A 45 -14.50 16.90 8.74
C ALA A 45 -13.60 17.81 7.88
N GLU A 46 -12.32 17.91 8.24
CA GLU A 46 -11.33 18.74 7.52
C GLU A 46 -11.06 18.17 6.11
N ILE A 47 -11.02 16.83 5.97
CA ILE A 47 -10.78 16.16 4.70
C ILE A 47 -12.05 16.17 3.83
N GLU A 48 -13.21 15.94 4.43
CA GLU A 48 -14.50 16.01 3.72
C GLU A 48 -14.79 17.43 3.21
N ALA A 49 -14.34 18.48 3.92
CA ALA A 49 -14.45 19.86 3.45
C ALA A 49 -13.70 20.11 2.12
N LEU A 50 -12.72 19.27 1.77
CA LEU A 50 -12.02 19.29 0.48
C LEU A 50 -12.70 18.45 -0.61
N GLY A 51 -13.89 17.91 -0.33
CA GLY A 51 -14.69 17.12 -1.29
C GLY A 51 -14.33 15.65 -1.36
N TYR A 52 -13.67 15.09 -0.36
CA TYR A 52 -13.34 13.65 -0.30
C TYR A 52 -14.36 12.89 0.57
N ASN A 53 -14.81 11.75 0.09
CA ASN A 53 -15.41 10.72 0.92
C ASN A 53 -14.30 10.01 1.69
N VAL A 54 -14.58 9.63 2.94
CA VAL A 54 -13.57 9.07 3.85
C VAL A 54 -14.06 7.76 4.43
N GLU A 55 -13.25 6.70 4.30
CA GLU A 55 -13.43 5.44 5.01
C GLU A 55 -12.17 5.08 5.78
N THR A 56 -12.33 4.66 7.03
CA THR A 56 -11.22 4.39 7.94
C THR A 56 -11.32 3.01 8.58
N HIS A 57 -10.18 2.46 8.90
CA HIS A 57 -10.01 1.34 9.81
C HIS A 57 -8.87 1.72 10.77
N GLY A 58 -9.24 2.44 11.82
CA GLY A 58 -8.31 3.08 12.76
C GLY A 58 -7.88 2.15 13.88
N GLN A 59 -6.72 2.44 14.44
CA GLN A 59 -6.20 1.78 15.64
C GLN A 59 -5.46 2.78 16.52
N LYS A 60 -5.65 2.68 17.83
CA LYS A 60 -4.98 3.57 18.78
C LYS A 60 -3.47 3.33 18.78
N THR A 61 -2.70 4.41 18.69
CA THR A 61 -1.23 4.45 18.87
C THR A 61 -0.43 3.89 17.68
N TYR A 62 -0.87 2.78 17.08
CA TYR A 62 -0.18 2.09 15.99
C TYR A 62 -1.12 1.84 14.83
N ASN A 63 -0.55 1.49 13.66
CA ASN A 63 -1.31 1.07 12.49
C ASN A 63 -2.40 2.07 12.06
N GLY A 64 -3.49 1.56 11.52
CA GLY A 64 -4.60 2.33 10.99
C GLY A 64 -4.41 2.68 9.51
N VAL A 65 -5.43 2.39 8.72
CA VAL A 65 -5.47 2.65 7.28
C VAL A 65 -6.74 3.41 6.92
N ALA A 66 -6.69 4.20 5.84
CA ALA A 66 -7.86 4.91 5.33
C ALA A 66 -7.88 4.92 3.81
N LEU A 67 -9.07 5.09 3.26
CA LEU A 67 -9.31 5.46 1.86
C LEU A 67 -10.00 6.82 1.82
N LEU A 68 -9.45 7.72 1.00
CA LEU A 68 -10.04 9.00 0.66
C LEU A 68 -10.40 8.97 -0.82
N SER A 69 -11.59 9.41 -1.21
CA SER A 69 -12.01 9.39 -2.61
C SER A 69 -12.91 10.56 -2.96
N LYS A 70 -12.69 11.18 -4.13
CA LYS A 70 -13.64 12.15 -4.70
C LYS A 70 -14.93 11.50 -5.16
N LEU A 71 -14.92 10.20 -5.40
CA LEU A 71 -16.08 9.39 -5.75
C LEU A 71 -16.61 8.66 -4.50
N PRO A 72 -17.88 8.28 -4.45
CA PRO A 72 -18.39 7.43 -3.38
C PRO A 72 -17.56 6.16 -3.19
N LEU A 73 -17.36 5.75 -1.95
CA LEU A 73 -16.72 4.50 -1.56
C LEU A 73 -17.82 3.48 -1.21
N GLU A 74 -17.90 2.42 -1.99
CA GLU A 74 -18.93 1.38 -1.87
C GLU A 74 -18.29 0.04 -1.48
N ASP A 75 -19.05 -0.90 -0.97
CA ASP A 75 -18.60 -2.26 -0.63
C ASP A 75 -17.32 -2.26 0.23
N VAL A 76 -17.34 -1.47 1.31
CA VAL A 76 -16.17 -1.25 2.16
C VAL A 76 -15.90 -2.47 3.03
N THR A 77 -14.70 -3.04 2.91
CA THR A 77 -14.22 -4.15 3.74
C THR A 77 -13.04 -3.68 4.60
N ARG A 78 -13.11 -3.94 5.91
CA ARG A 78 -12.06 -3.64 6.90
C ARG A 78 -11.43 -4.91 7.42
N GLY A 79 -10.10 -4.92 7.49
CA GLY A 79 -9.32 -6.13 7.75
C GLY A 79 -9.14 -7.00 6.51
N LEU A 80 -8.04 -7.75 6.46
CA LEU A 80 -7.72 -8.63 5.33
C LEU A 80 -8.65 -9.86 5.33
N PRO A 81 -9.47 -10.08 4.29
CA PRO A 81 -10.38 -11.22 4.25
C PRO A 81 -9.66 -12.57 4.41
N GLY A 82 -10.18 -13.41 5.30
CA GLY A 82 -9.60 -14.73 5.57
C GLY A 82 -8.37 -14.73 6.46
N PHE A 83 -8.02 -13.59 7.07
CA PHE A 83 -6.96 -13.45 8.06
C PHE A 83 -7.51 -12.74 9.30
N GLU A 84 -7.72 -13.49 10.39
CA GLU A 84 -8.14 -12.90 11.66
C GLU A 84 -6.98 -12.12 12.26
N ASP A 85 -7.16 -10.82 12.42
CA ASP A 85 -6.12 -9.90 12.89
C ASP A 85 -6.75 -8.77 13.71
N GLU A 86 -6.16 -8.49 14.86
CA GLU A 86 -6.54 -7.32 15.69
C GLU A 86 -5.93 -6.01 15.17
N GLN A 87 -5.01 -6.09 14.21
CA GLN A 87 -4.29 -4.94 13.68
C GLN A 87 -4.97 -4.36 12.44
N SER A 88 -5.22 -3.06 12.49
CA SER A 88 -5.85 -2.31 11.41
C SER A 88 -4.85 -2.01 10.28
N ARG A 89 -4.66 -2.97 9.36
CA ARG A 89 -3.64 -2.93 8.30
C ARG A 89 -4.19 -2.98 6.88
N TYR A 90 -5.49 -3.18 6.74
CA TYR A 90 -6.11 -3.36 5.44
C TYR A 90 -7.50 -2.73 5.40
N ILE A 91 -7.78 -2.00 4.33
CA ILE A 91 -9.11 -1.54 3.96
C ILE A 91 -9.23 -1.57 2.44
N GLU A 92 -10.38 -2.01 1.94
CA GLU A 92 -10.73 -1.95 0.53
C GLU A 92 -12.11 -1.37 0.33
N ALA A 93 -12.33 -0.79 -0.84
CA ALA A 93 -13.64 -0.30 -1.27
C ALA A 93 -13.73 -0.31 -2.79
N VAL A 94 -14.93 -0.22 -3.32
CA VAL A 94 -15.21 -0.04 -4.74
C VAL A 94 -15.49 1.42 -5.02
N VAL A 95 -14.91 1.95 -6.10
CA VAL A 95 -15.26 3.26 -6.68
C VAL A 95 -15.84 3.05 -8.08
N SER A 96 -17.01 3.62 -8.31
CA SER A 96 -17.67 3.60 -9.61
C SER A 96 -17.14 4.74 -10.47
N THR A 97 -16.55 4.42 -11.62
CA THR A 97 -15.98 5.38 -12.57
C THR A 97 -16.77 5.34 -13.88
N ASP A 98 -16.52 6.31 -14.76
CA ASP A 98 -17.05 6.34 -16.13
C ASP A 98 -16.58 5.14 -16.99
N LYS A 99 -15.52 4.45 -16.56
CA LYS A 99 -14.94 3.27 -17.21
C LYS A 99 -15.30 1.95 -16.54
N GLY A 100 -16.14 1.98 -15.53
CA GLY A 100 -16.54 0.82 -14.74
C GLY A 100 -16.09 0.88 -13.28
N ALA A 101 -16.38 -0.17 -12.55
CA ALA A 101 -15.99 -0.30 -11.16
C ALA A 101 -14.48 -0.55 -11.04
N LEU A 102 -13.87 0.05 -10.02
CA LEU A 102 -12.48 -0.20 -9.62
C LEU A 102 -12.45 -0.46 -8.12
N ARG A 103 -11.96 -1.63 -7.73
CA ARG A 103 -11.67 -1.92 -6.32
C ARG A 103 -10.31 -1.36 -5.95
N VAL A 104 -10.26 -0.58 -4.88
CA VAL A 104 -9.04 0.10 -4.40
C VAL A 104 -8.76 -0.30 -2.96
N THR A 105 -7.48 -0.38 -2.60
CA THR A 105 -7.09 -0.73 -1.25
C THR A 105 -6.17 0.31 -0.62
N SER A 106 -6.10 0.32 0.71
CA SER A 106 -4.98 0.87 1.47
C SER A 106 -4.38 -0.23 2.33
N ILE A 107 -3.14 -0.58 2.05
CA ILE A 107 -2.40 -1.68 2.67
C ILE A 107 -1.28 -1.11 3.54
N TYR A 108 -1.18 -1.60 4.78
CA TYR A 108 -0.03 -1.42 5.65
C TYR A 108 0.52 -2.79 6.06
N LEU A 109 1.32 -3.39 5.18
CA LEU A 109 1.89 -4.71 5.37
C LEU A 109 2.84 -4.70 6.59
N PRO A 110 2.83 -5.74 7.45
CA PRO A 110 3.72 -5.80 8.60
C PRO A 110 5.19 -5.60 8.23
N ASN A 111 5.90 -4.78 9.01
CA ASN A 111 7.34 -4.58 8.82
C ASN A 111 8.12 -5.90 8.95
N GLY A 112 7.86 -6.66 10.01
CA GLY A 112 8.43 -8.00 10.21
C GLY A 112 9.73 -8.04 11.00
N ASN A 113 10.35 -6.92 11.31
CA ASN A 113 11.56 -6.89 12.13
C ASN A 113 11.26 -6.98 13.64
N PRO A 114 12.15 -7.63 14.42
CA PRO A 114 13.31 -8.39 13.98
C PRO A 114 12.95 -9.73 13.35
N THR A 115 13.83 -10.28 12.50
CA THR A 115 13.61 -11.57 11.82
C THR A 115 14.06 -12.78 12.64
N GLY A 116 14.98 -12.56 13.60
CA GLY A 116 15.79 -13.64 14.18
C GLY A 116 16.84 -14.18 13.20
N ASP A 117 17.84 -14.88 13.69
CA ASP A 117 18.95 -15.39 12.87
C ASP A 117 18.47 -16.39 11.81
N ASP A 118 17.46 -17.18 12.15
CA ASP A 118 16.89 -18.24 11.32
C ASP A 118 15.60 -17.83 10.58
N GLY A 119 15.16 -16.59 10.72
CA GLY A 119 13.89 -16.12 10.15
C GLY A 119 12.63 -16.62 10.86
N GLN A 120 12.75 -17.15 12.08
CA GLN A 120 11.64 -17.73 12.84
C GLN A 120 11.09 -16.79 13.94
N HIS A 121 11.54 -15.54 13.99
CA HIS A 121 10.97 -14.60 14.94
C HIS A 121 9.48 -14.36 14.66
N GLU A 122 8.65 -14.32 15.69
CA GLU A 122 7.19 -14.21 15.58
C GLU A 122 6.71 -13.09 14.66
N LYS A 123 7.36 -11.93 14.70
CA LYS A 123 7.01 -10.78 13.86
C LYS A 123 7.26 -11.05 12.37
N TYR A 124 8.33 -11.78 12.08
CA TYR A 124 8.64 -12.11 10.69
C TYR A 124 7.73 -13.22 10.15
N VAL A 125 7.46 -14.23 10.98
CA VAL A 125 6.47 -15.28 10.66
C VAL A 125 5.08 -14.65 10.43
N TYR A 126 4.67 -13.71 11.29
CA TYR A 126 3.43 -12.97 11.12
C TYR A 126 3.39 -12.22 9.78
N LYS A 127 4.46 -11.52 9.39
CA LYS A 127 4.58 -10.86 8.08
C LYS A 127 4.36 -11.83 6.93
N LEU A 128 5.04 -12.97 6.95
CA LEU A 128 4.94 -13.96 5.86
C LEU A 128 3.54 -14.58 5.79
N ASN A 129 2.90 -14.86 6.93
CA ASN A 129 1.53 -15.35 6.98
C ASN A 129 0.54 -14.30 6.45
N TRP A 130 0.74 -13.04 6.79
CA TRP A 130 -0.06 -11.93 6.28
C TRP A 130 0.08 -11.80 4.75
N MET A 131 1.30 -11.93 4.22
CA MET A 131 1.55 -11.92 2.77
C MET A 131 0.88 -13.11 2.06
N ALA A 132 0.89 -14.30 2.67
CA ALA A 132 0.19 -15.46 2.13
C ALA A 132 -1.34 -15.27 2.10
N ALA A 133 -1.90 -14.62 3.11
CA ALA A 133 -3.32 -14.27 3.13
C ALA A 133 -3.66 -13.22 2.05
N LEU A 134 -2.79 -12.21 1.86
CA LEU A 134 -2.95 -11.23 0.78
C LEU A 134 -2.89 -11.89 -0.60
N GLU A 135 -1.97 -12.82 -0.83
CA GLU A 135 -1.89 -13.61 -2.06
C GLU A 135 -3.21 -14.34 -2.34
N LYS A 136 -3.75 -15.03 -1.32
CA LYS A 136 -5.04 -15.74 -1.43
C LYS A 136 -6.20 -14.79 -1.70
N HIS A 137 -6.25 -13.63 -1.03
CA HIS A 137 -7.29 -12.64 -1.28
C HIS A 137 -7.19 -12.06 -2.70
N ALA A 138 -5.99 -11.74 -3.17
CA ALA A 138 -5.76 -11.30 -4.55
C ALA A 138 -6.25 -12.32 -5.59
N GLN A 139 -6.07 -13.63 -5.35
CA GLN A 139 -6.64 -14.69 -6.19
C GLN A 139 -8.18 -14.66 -6.20
N THR A 140 -8.79 -14.36 -5.06
CA THR A 140 -10.26 -14.22 -4.97
C THR A 140 -10.73 -13.00 -5.78
N LEU A 141 -10.04 -11.87 -5.67
CA LEU A 141 -10.35 -10.64 -6.43
C LEU A 141 -10.22 -10.85 -7.95
N LEU A 142 -9.22 -11.62 -8.39
CA LEU A 142 -9.07 -11.99 -9.81
C LEU A 142 -10.28 -12.79 -10.32
N GLY A 143 -10.88 -13.61 -9.46
CA GLY A 143 -12.08 -14.38 -9.79
C GLY A 143 -13.34 -13.54 -9.97
N TYR A 144 -13.35 -12.27 -9.54
CA TYR A 144 -14.49 -11.37 -9.74
C TYR A 144 -14.50 -10.75 -11.15
N GLU A 145 -13.41 -10.89 -11.90
CA GLU A 145 -13.25 -10.27 -13.23
C GLU A 145 -13.47 -8.74 -13.20
N GLU A 146 -13.11 -8.11 -12.08
CA GLU A 146 -13.16 -6.66 -11.88
C GLU A 146 -11.76 -6.07 -11.85
N ALA A 147 -11.62 -4.81 -12.30
CA ALA A 147 -10.37 -4.08 -12.13
C ALA A 147 -10.11 -3.81 -10.66
N PHE A 148 -8.87 -4.03 -10.20
CA PHE A 148 -8.50 -3.68 -8.84
C PHE A 148 -7.05 -3.17 -8.74
N ALA A 149 -6.78 -2.44 -7.66
CA ALA A 149 -5.48 -1.93 -7.29
C ALA A 149 -5.18 -2.28 -5.83
N LEU A 150 -4.14 -3.11 -5.60
CA LEU A 150 -3.55 -3.32 -4.29
C LEU A 150 -2.49 -2.24 -4.08
N SER A 151 -2.79 -1.26 -3.25
CA SER A 151 -1.95 -0.07 -3.07
C SER A 151 -1.60 0.14 -1.60
N GLY A 152 -0.38 0.55 -1.31
CA GLY A 152 -0.01 0.86 0.06
C GLY A 152 1.48 0.72 0.35
N ASP A 153 1.81 0.78 1.63
CA ASP A 153 3.10 0.46 2.20
C ASP A 153 3.20 -1.06 2.41
N PHE A 154 3.94 -1.71 1.52
CA PHE A 154 4.13 -3.16 1.55
C PHE A 154 5.31 -3.58 2.44
N ASN A 155 6.13 -2.63 2.91
CA ASN A 155 7.35 -2.97 3.64
C ASN A 155 8.19 -4.05 2.94
N VAL A 156 8.31 -3.98 1.62
CA VAL A 156 9.11 -4.89 0.78
C VAL A 156 9.98 -4.06 -0.17
N ILE A 157 11.27 -4.33 -0.17
CA ILE A 157 12.23 -3.85 -1.17
C ILE A 157 12.35 -4.96 -2.22
N PRO A 158 11.79 -4.84 -3.42
CA PRO A 158 11.65 -5.97 -4.36
C PRO A 158 12.97 -6.42 -4.99
N ALA A 159 13.89 -5.49 -5.25
CA ALA A 159 15.11 -5.73 -6.01
C ALA A 159 16.28 -4.86 -5.49
N PRO A 160 17.54 -5.19 -5.85
CA PRO A 160 18.71 -4.42 -5.42
C PRO A 160 18.67 -2.93 -5.83
N GLU A 161 18.12 -2.62 -6.98
CA GLU A 161 17.93 -1.26 -7.51
C GLU A 161 16.90 -0.43 -6.74
N ASP A 162 16.08 -1.08 -5.93
CA ASP A 162 15.04 -0.46 -5.13
C ASP A 162 15.52 0.04 -3.76
N CYS A 163 16.83 0.02 -3.54
CA CYS A 163 17.45 0.58 -2.33
C CYS A 163 18.84 1.16 -2.61
N TYR A 164 19.19 2.17 -1.83
CA TYR A 164 20.48 2.86 -1.95
C TYR A 164 21.70 1.96 -1.69
N SER A 165 21.54 0.88 -0.94
CA SER A 165 22.60 -0.07 -0.60
C SER A 165 22.04 -1.44 -0.25
N PRO A 166 22.06 -2.41 -1.17
CA PRO A 166 21.58 -3.77 -0.90
C PRO A 166 22.21 -4.42 0.32
N THR A 167 23.51 -4.23 0.52
CA THR A 167 24.25 -4.80 1.65
C THR A 167 23.81 -4.24 3.01
N ALA A 168 23.26 -3.02 3.05
CA ALA A 168 22.73 -2.46 4.28
C ALA A 168 21.39 -3.12 4.72
N TRP A 169 20.73 -3.80 3.78
CA TRP A 169 19.43 -4.45 3.99
C TRP A 169 19.52 -5.97 4.07
N GLU A 170 20.72 -6.56 3.94
CA GLU A 170 20.90 -8.00 4.11
C GLU A 170 20.41 -8.46 5.49
N GLY A 171 19.54 -9.47 5.51
CA GLY A 171 18.92 -10.00 6.73
C GLY A 171 17.72 -9.20 7.27
N ASP A 172 17.47 -8.00 6.76
CA ASP A 172 16.28 -7.20 7.13
C ASP A 172 14.99 -7.83 6.59
N ALA A 173 13.91 -7.75 7.36
CA ALA A 173 12.60 -8.31 6.98
C ALA A 173 12.06 -7.78 5.65
N LEU A 174 12.46 -6.56 5.25
CA LEU A 174 12.05 -5.93 4.00
C LEU A 174 12.76 -6.53 2.77
N TYR A 175 13.90 -7.19 2.97
CA TYR A 175 14.82 -7.59 1.90
C TYR A 175 15.20 -9.08 1.91
N ARG A 176 14.74 -9.87 2.88
CA ARG A 176 15.03 -11.31 2.94
C ARG A 176 14.49 -12.07 1.72
N PRO A 177 15.16 -13.16 1.31
CA PRO A 177 14.72 -13.99 0.18
C PRO A 177 13.29 -14.50 0.30
N GLU A 178 12.83 -14.83 1.51
CA GLU A 178 11.47 -15.30 1.77
C GLU A 178 10.43 -14.19 1.52
N THR A 179 10.75 -12.95 1.90
CA THR A 179 9.93 -11.76 1.60
C THR A 179 9.84 -11.52 0.10
N HIS A 180 10.98 -11.58 -0.61
CA HIS A 180 11.00 -11.47 -2.07
C HIS A 180 10.19 -12.57 -2.74
N ALA A 181 10.30 -13.81 -2.27
CA ALA A 181 9.55 -14.93 -2.81
C ALA A 181 8.04 -14.74 -2.60
N ALA A 182 7.62 -14.27 -1.41
CA ALA A 182 6.22 -13.98 -1.13
C ALA A 182 5.67 -12.84 -2.01
N PHE A 183 6.42 -11.76 -2.16
CA PHE A 183 6.02 -10.62 -3.01
C PHE A 183 5.92 -11.01 -4.49
N ARG A 184 6.89 -11.78 -5.00
CA ARG A 184 6.85 -12.31 -6.37
C ARG A 184 5.66 -13.22 -6.62
N ARG A 185 5.22 -14.04 -5.66
CA ARG A 185 4.00 -14.86 -5.83
C ARG A 185 2.77 -13.97 -6.06
N ILE A 186 2.64 -12.87 -5.32
CA ILE A 186 1.53 -11.92 -5.51
C ILE A 186 1.58 -11.29 -6.91
N ILE A 187 2.74 -10.80 -7.34
CA ILE A 187 2.90 -10.22 -8.70
C ILE A 187 2.62 -11.25 -9.78
N ASN A 188 3.12 -12.49 -9.61
CA ASN A 188 2.97 -13.56 -10.60
C ASN A 188 1.53 -14.07 -10.78
N LEU A 189 0.58 -13.58 -9.98
CA LEU A 189 -0.85 -13.76 -10.26
C LEU A 189 -1.32 -13.02 -11.53
N GLY A 190 -0.45 -12.25 -12.15
CA GLY A 190 -0.72 -11.44 -13.34
C GLY A 190 -0.90 -9.95 -13.03
N LEU A 191 -0.45 -9.50 -11.86
CA LEU A 191 -0.52 -8.09 -11.48
C LEU A 191 0.67 -7.32 -12.08
N THR A 192 0.42 -6.05 -12.43
CA THR A 192 1.45 -5.11 -12.89
C THR A 192 1.84 -4.18 -11.74
N GLU A 193 3.12 -4.15 -11.36
CA GLU A 193 3.63 -3.13 -10.45
C GLU A 193 3.84 -1.82 -11.23
N ALA A 194 3.07 -0.78 -10.87
CA ALA A 194 2.92 0.41 -11.71
C ALA A 194 4.20 1.25 -11.80
N VAL A 195 4.92 1.42 -10.69
CA VAL A 195 6.14 2.25 -10.64
C VAL A 195 7.27 1.57 -11.41
N ALA A 196 7.55 0.30 -11.12
CA ALA A 196 8.62 -0.45 -11.80
C ALA A 196 8.35 -0.58 -13.31
N SER A 197 7.08 -0.75 -13.72
CA SER A 197 6.72 -0.88 -15.13
C SER A 197 6.81 0.44 -15.91
N SER A 198 6.77 1.59 -15.23
CA SER A 198 6.84 2.93 -15.84
C SER A 198 8.20 3.60 -15.70
N ALA A 199 9.06 3.12 -14.80
CA ALA A 199 10.39 3.67 -14.58
C ALA A 199 11.31 3.45 -15.78
N GLN A 200 12.11 4.46 -16.10
CA GLN A 200 13.21 4.34 -17.06
C GLN A 200 14.49 3.86 -16.37
N THR A 201 15.38 3.26 -17.14
CA THR A 201 16.68 2.82 -16.59
C THR A 201 17.43 4.02 -15.99
N GLY A 202 17.73 3.94 -14.70
CA GLY A 202 18.45 4.98 -13.95
C GLY A 202 17.55 5.95 -13.17
N ASP A 203 16.22 5.79 -13.23
CA ASP A 203 15.31 6.57 -12.38
C ASP A 203 15.39 6.08 -10.93
N ASP A 204 15.50 7.02 -10.00
CA ASP A 204 15.31 6.75 -8.57
C ASP A 204 13.80 6.60 -8.30
N THR A 205 13.38 5.39 -7.96
CA THR A 205 11.97 5.07 -7.66
C THR A 205 11.69 4.98 -6.16
N TYR A 206 12.56 5.53 -5.33
CA TYR A 206 12.41 5.47 -3.87
C TYR A 206 11.15 6.17 -3.39
N THR A 207 10.52 5.57 -2.39
CA THR A 207 9.28 6.08 -1.78
C THR A 207 9.45 6.42 -0.29
N PHE A 208 10.53 5.94 0.34
CA PHE A 208 10.81 6.15 1.75
C PHE A 208 12.28 6.51 2.00
N TRP A 209 12.49 7.46 2.91
CA TRP A 209 13.78 7.82 3.49
C TRP A 209 13.66 7.88 5.01
N ASP A 210 14.58 7.24 5.72
CA ASP A 210 14.60 7.29 7.18
C ASP A 210 14.71 8.75 7.67
N TYR A 211 14.03 9.06 8.75
CA TYR A 211 14.13 10.36 9.42
C TYR A 211 15.49 10.57 10.11
N GLN A 212 16.28 9.51 10.27
CA GLN A 212 17.57 9.51 10.95
C GLN A 212 18.74 9.55 9.97
N ALA A 213 19.95 9.76 10.51
CA ALA A 213 21.23 9.69 9.79
C ALA A 213 21.35 10.59 8.54
N GLY A 214 20.44 11.55 8.36
CA GLY A 214 20.42 12.41 7.18
C GLY A 214 20.17 11.64 5.88
N ALA A 215 19.27 10.66 5.90
CA ALA A 215 18.97 9.82 4.74
C ALA A 215 18.44 10.64 3.56
N TRP A 216 17.54 11.59 3.80
CA TRP A 216 16.98 12.45 2.75
C TRP A 216 18.02 13.25 1.96
N PRO A 217 18.91 14.08 2.59
CA PRO A 217 19.91 14.83 1.84
C PRO A 217 20.98 13.97 1.17
N LYS A 218 21.13 12.71 1.59
CA LYS A 218 22.07 11.75 0.98
C LYS A 218 21.41 10.88 -0.09
N ASN A 219 20.12 11.04 -0.31
CA ASN A 219 19.29 10.17 -1.13
C ASN A 219 19.38 8.67 -0.77
N ASN A 220 19.58 8.37 0.52
CA ASN A 220 19.57 6.98 1.02
C ASN A 220 18.14 6.49 1.14
N GLY A 221 17.50 6.31 0.00
CA GLY A 221 16.09 5.90 -0.10
C GLY A 221 15.89 4.42 -0.37
N ILE A 222 14.66 3.98 -0.19
CA ILE A 222 14.18 2.65 -0.54
C ILE A 222 12.79 2.75 -1.15
N ARG A 223 12.40 1.78 -1.98
CA ARG A 223 11.05 1.65 -2.50
C ARG A 223 10.31 0.55 -1.76
N ILE A 224 9.31 0.92 -0.98
CA ILE A 224 8.49 0.02 -0.17
C ILE A 224 6.98 0.24 -0.33
N ASP A 225 6.59 1.34 -0.98
CA ASP A 225 5.21 1.60 -1.36
C ASP A 225 4.99 1.12 -2.80
N HIS A 226 3.92 0.37 -3.02
CA HIS A 226 3.64 -0.26 -4.31
C HIS A 226 2.20 -0.08 -4.73
N HIS A 227 1.98 -0.07 -6.05
CA HIS A 227 0.68 -0.16 -6.69
C HIS A 227 0.67 -1.40 -7.60
N LEU A 228 0.07 -2.49 -7.13
CA LEU A 228 -0.11 -3.71 -7.90
C LEU A 228 -1.49 -3.67 -8.57
N LEU A 229 -1.50 -3.58 -9.89
CA LEU A 229 -2.70 -3.34 -10.67
C LEU A 229 -3.14 -4.61 -11.41
N CYS A 230 -4.40 -4.98 -11.26
CA CYS A 230 -5.10 -5.85 -12.19
C CYS A 230 -5.96 -4.97 -13.09
N LEU A 231 -5.50 -4.73 -14.31
CA LEU A 231 -6.26 -4.03 -15.32
C LEU A 231 -6.87 -5.07 -16.24
N LEU A 232 -8.20 -5.06 -16.36
CA LEU A 232 -8.87 -5.89 -17.37
C LEU A 232 -8.35 -5.47 -18.74
N TYR A 233 -7.73 -6.40 -19.45
CA TYR A 233 -7.29 -6.17 -20.83
C TYR A 233 -8.52 -6.04 -21.71
N THR A 234 -8.92 -4.81 -22.00
CA THR A 234 -9.76 -4.49 -23.16
C THR A 234 -8.86 -4.35 -24.40
N SER A 235 -8.04 -5.34 -24.68
CA SER A 235 -7.46 -5.43 -26.02
C SER A 235 -8.55 -5.88 -26.97
N PRO A 236 -8.84 -5.12 -28.05
CA PRO A 236 -9.66 -5.66 -29.11
C PRO A 236 -9.01 -6.96 -29.60
N SER A 237 -9.80 -8.03 -29.62
CA SER A 237 -9.33 -9.31 -30.15
C SER A 237 -8.79 -9.08 -31.56
N PRO A 238 -7.62 -9.63 -31.94
CA PRO A 238 -7.12 -9.52 -33.31
C PRO A 238 -7.98 -10.27 -34.35
N ARG A 239 -9.23 -10.62 -34.02
CA ARG A 239 -10.14 -11.46 -34.82
C ARG A 239 -11.47 -10.81 -35.11
N ASP A 240 -11.58 -9.48 -35.10
CA ASP A 240 -12.74 -8.78 -35.66
C ASP A 240 -12.34 -8.00 -36.93
#